data_9f0cc6e98f361590f19dec19a520543e
#
_entry.id   9f0cc6e98f361590f19dec19a520543e
#
_cell.length_a   1.000
_cell.length_b   1.000
_cell.length_c   1.000
_cell.angle_alpha   90.00
_cell.angle_beta   90.00
_cell.angle_gamma   90.00
#
_symmetry.space_group_name_H-M   'P 1'
#
loop_
_entity.id
_entity.type
_entity.pdbx_description
1 polymer ?
#
loop_
_entity_poly.entity_id
_entity_poly.type
_entity_poly.pdbx_seq_one_letter_code
_entity_poly.pdbx_strand_id
1 'polypeptide(L)'
;LAAAAQPVQVGAHTLQVSASVGVTFFPQSHEVDPDQLLRQADQAMYQAKLAGKNRYHVFDAAHDSRIRGHQESIEHIRRALAQKEFVLHYQPKVNMRTGAVTGAEALIRWQHPEKGLLSPAVFLPVIEEHALSVEVGEWVIDTALAQVELWRAEGLDIPVSVNIGARQLQDPNFVVRLRELLAAHPQVKPECLELEVLETSALEDLSKVSHVIRTCLGIGVTFALDDFGTGYSSLTYLKHLPAATLKIDQSFVRDMLDDPDDLAILEGVLGLATAFRRGVIAEGVETIAHGIMLLQLGCEMGQGYGIAHPMPGPLLPQWAAGWRPSPAWNNLPLVQRQDYPMLFASVEHRAWSMEMENFLTGRAEAPPALDHHQCHFGQWLLKEGLARHGKNPAFAGVATLHQHAHALATELCDMYADGHIGVAQQRLGELHAMRDALLEQVKLLLPAPQ
;
A
#
# COMPACT_ATOMS: atom_id res chain seq x y z
N LEU A 1 -51.29 9.69 6.59
CA LEU A 1 -51.34 8.70 5.49
C LEU A 1 -52.52 7.76 5.64
N ALA A 2 -52.75 7.13 6.79
CA ALA A 2 -53.85 6.19 6.99
C ALA A 2 -55.21 6.84 6.79
N ALA A 3 -55.40 8.06 7.25
CA ALA A 3 -56.66 8.81 7.06
C ALA A 3 -56.92 9.16 5.57
N ALA A 4 -55.87 9.49 4.81
CA ALA A 4 -55.96 9.79 3.39
C ALA A 4 -56.22 8.54 2.53
N ALA A 5 -55.88 7.37 3.02
CA ALA A 5 -56.05 6.11 2.30
C ALA A 5 -57.39 5.39 2.61
N GLN A 6 -58.25 5.99 3.44
CA GLN A 6 -59.59 5.43 3.72
C GLN A 6 -60.46 5.50 2.46
N PRO A 7 -61.10 4.37 2.09
CA PRO A 7 -62.02 4.36 0.97
C PRO A 7 -63.20 5.30 1.17
N VAL A 8 -63.56 6.07 0.14
CA VAL A 8 -64.66 6.99 0.14
C VAL A 8 -65.70 6.50 -0.87
N GLN A 9 -66.96 6.40 -0.44
CA GLN A 9 -68.05 6.05 -1.31
C GLN A 9 -68.59 7.30 -2.04
N VAL A 10 -68.59 7.28 -3.38
CA VAL A 10 -69.13 8.32 -4.23
C VAL A 10 -70.17 7.68 -5.18
N GLY A 11 -71.46 7.75 -4.81
CA GLY A 11 -72.51 7.03 -5.52
C GLY A 11 -72.34 5.51 -5.43
N ALA A 12 -72.27 4.83 -6.56
CA ALA A 12 -72.03 3.38 -6.64
C ALA A 12 -70.56 2.98 -6.67
N HIS A 13 -69.61 3.93 -6.61
CA HIS A 13 -68.15 3.65 -6.74
C HIS A 13 -67.47 3.88 -5.42
N THR A 14 -66.56 2.96 -5.11
CA THR A 14 -65.59 3.12 -4.00
C THR A 14 -64.31 3.68 -4.56
N LEU A 15 -63.93 4.88 -4.12
CA LEU A 15 -62.65 5.53 -4.50
C LEU A 15 -61.64 5.38 -3.36
N GLN A 16 -60.45 5.02 -3.72
CA GLN A 16 -59.33 4.97 -2.78
C GLN A 16 -58.20 5.84 -3.33
N VAL A 17 -57.71 6.76 -2.51
CA VAL A 17 -56.59 7.64 -2.83
C VAL A 17 -55.46 7.38 -1.86
N SER A 18 -54.25 7.75 -2.24
CA SER A 18 -53.11 7.70 -1.36
C SER A 18 -52.31 9.00 -1.41
N ALA A 19 -51.64 9.33 -0.33
CA ALA A 19 -50.80 10.51 -0.25
C ALA A 19 -49.31 10.12 -0.10
N SER A 20 -48.46 10.90 -0.76
CA SER A 20 -47.00 10.88 -0.49
C SER A 20 -46.63 12.21 0.14
N VAL A 21 -45.89 12.16 1.24
CA VAL A 21 -45.59 13.35 2.05
C VAL A 21 -44.08 13.51 2.14
N GLY A 22 -43.55 14.70 1.83
CA GLY A 22 -42.18 15.09 2.14
C GLY A 22 -42.14 15.89 3.42
N VAL A 23 -41.14 15.65 4.25
CA VAL A 23 -40.96 16.31 5.55
C VAL A 23 -39.55 16.89 5.60
N THR A 24 -39.43 18.13 6.04
CA THR A 24 -38.15 18.72 6.41
C THR A 24 -38.24 19.31 7.82
N PHE A 25 -37.11 19.47 8.49
CA PHE A 25 -37.06 20.02 9.84
C PHE A 25 -36.40 21.41 9.85
N PHE A 26 -36.82 22.22 10.82
CA PHE A 26 -36.23 23.50 11.13
C PHE A 26 -36.09 23.62 12.67
N PRO A 27 -34.99 24.21 13.22
CA PRO A 27 -33.84 24.77 12.50
C PRO A 27 -32.87 23.69 11.97
N GLN A 28 -32.06 24.06 10.98
CA GLN A 28 -30.99 23.23 10.43
C GLN A 28 -29.63 23.77 10.89
N SER A 29 -28.52 23.04 10.57
CA SER A 29 -27.16 23.41 10.96
C SER A 29 -26.64 24.69 10.30
N HIS A 30 -27.32 25.16 9.25
CA HIS A 30 -27.03 26.41 8.54
C HIS A 30 -28.35 27.17 8.31
N GLU A 31 -28.28 28.49 8.06
CA GLU A 31 -29.44 29.29 7.73
C GLU A 31 -30.06 28.81 6.42
N VAL A 32 -31.36 28.55 6.46
CA VAL A 32 -32.16 28.07 5.34
C VAL A 32 -33.36 28.97 5.20
N ASP A 33 -33.57 29.55 4.02
CA ASP A 33 -34.73 30.38 3.74
C ASP A 33 -36.00 29.52 3.59
N PRO A 34 -37.20 30.09 3.76
CA PRO A 34 -38.48 29.36 3.66
C PRO A 34 -38.68 28.67 2.31
N ASP A 35 -38.25 29.28 1.21
CA ASP A 35 -38.37 28.69 -0.13
C ASP A 35 -37.49 27.47 -0.29
N GLN A 36 -36.33 27.48 0.36
CA GLN A 36 -35.43 26.30 0.39
C GLN A 36 -36.02 25.15 1.22
N LEU A 37 -36.70 25.43 2.35
CA LEU A 37 -37.41 24.42 3.13
C LEU A 37 -38.56 23.79 2.30
N LEU A 38 -39.28 24.59 1.54
CA LEU A 38 -40.32 24.06 0.62
C LEU A 38 -39.74 23.17 -0.45
N ARG A 39 -38.62 23.57 -1.08
CA ARG A 39 -37.92 22.72 -2.09
C ARG A 39 -37.45 21.41 -1.48
N GLN A 40 -36.93 21.43 -0.26
CA GLN A 40 -36.51 20.22 0.46
C GLN A 40 -37.68 19.28 0.74
N ALA A 41 -38.80 19.81 1.17
CA ALA A 41 -40.01 19.04 1.39
C ALA A 41 -40.58 18.46 0.06
N ASP A 42 -40.55 19.21 -1.03
CA ASP A 42 -40.96 18.74 -2.36
C ASP A 42 -40.03 17.61 -2.87
N GLN A 43 -38.72 17.75 -2.67
CA GLN A 43 -37.76 16.71 -3.02
C GLN A 43 -38.00 15.42 -2.21
N ALA A 44 -38.25 15.54 -0.91
CA ALA A 44 -38.57 14.41 -0.05
C ALA A 44 -39.92 13.75 -0.46
N MET A 45 -40.92 14.55 -0.83
CA MET A 45 -42.18 14.03 -1.34
C MET A 45 -41.98 13.25 -2.66
N TYR A 46 -41.12 13.74 -3.55
CA TYR A 46 -40.81 13.03 -4.79
C TYR A 46 -40.10 11.68 -4.50
N GLN A 47 -39.18 11.63 -3.55
CA GLN A 47 -38.58 10.36 -3.10
C GLN A 47 -39.63 9.40 -2.52
N ALA A 48 -40.60 9.89 -1.74
CA ALA A 48 -41.70 9.07 -1.26
C ALA A 48 -42.54 8.48 -2.40
N LYS A 49 -42.74 9.22 -3.52
CA LYS A 49 -43.42 8.74 -4.72
C LYS A 49 -42.62 7.65 -5.44
N LEU A 50 -41.29 7.83 -5.61
CA LEU A 50 -40.43 6.86 -6.26
C LEU A 50 -40.31 5.56 -5.44
N ALA A 51 -40.27 5.66 -4.12
CA ALA A 51 -40.19 4.53 -3.21
C ALA A 51 -41.48 3.69 -3.10
N GLY A 52 -42.51 3.96 -3.94
CA GLY A 52 -43.73 3.15 -4.01
C GLY A 52 -44.99 3.87 -3.48
N LYS A 53 -44.96 5.18 -3.35
CA LYS A 53 -46.10 6.02 -2.92
C LYS A 53 -46.67 5.67 -1.53
N ASN A 54 -47.74 6.31 -1.11
CA ASN A 54 -48.45 6.07 0.16
C ASN A 54 -47.51 6.01 1.40
N ARG A 55 -46.53 6.90 1.45
CA ARG A 55 -45.56 7.01 2.52
C ARG A 55 -45.07 8.44 2.69
N TYR A 56 -44.36 8.65 3.79
CA TYR A 56 -43.60 9.90 3.95
C TYR A 56 -42.12 9.62 3.75
N HIS A 57 -41.38 10.64 3.36
CA HIS A 57 -39.91 10.66 3.37
C HIS A 57 -39.48 11.93 4.09
N VAL A 58 -38.47 11.77 4.95
CA VAL A 58 -37.85 12.91 5.67
C VAL A 58 -36.65 13.36 4.88
N PHE A 59 -36.56 14.67 4.61
CA PHE A 59 -35.38 15.24 3.97
C PHE A 59 -34.20 15.17 4.94
N ASP A 60 -33.15 14.50 4.52
CA ASP A 60 -31.89 14.42 5.25
C ASP A 60 -30.94 15.52 4.75
N ALA A 61 -30.91 16.64 5.48
CA ALA A 61 -30.09 17.80 5.12
C ALA A 61 -28.58 17.46 5.15
N ALA A 62 -28.15 16.54 6.02
CA ALA A 62 -26.75 16.12 6.10
C ALA A 62 -26.37 15.26 4.91
N HIS A 63 -27.26 14.37 4.48
CA HIS A 63 -27.07 13.53 3.29
C HIS A 63 -27.06 14.38 2.00
N ASP A 64 -27.99 15.30 1.86
CA ASP A 64 -28.06 16.20 0.69
C ASP A 64 -26.86 17.12 0.60
N SER A 65 -26.38 17.64 1.74
CA SER A 65 -25.16 18.45 1.81
C SER A 65 -23.93 17.66 1.40
N ARG A 66 -23.83 16.38 1.81
CA ARG A 66 -22.74 15.48 1.38
C ARG A 66 -22.78 15.22 -0.12
N ILE A 67 -23.96 14.93 -0.68
CA ILE A 67 -24.12 14.72 -2.13
C ILE A 67 -23.72 15.97 -2.92
N ARG A 68 -24.19 17.16 -2.49
CA ARG A 68 -23.81 18.42 -3.15
C ARG A 68 -22.32 18.69 -3.05
N GLY A 69 -21.73 18.56 -1.86
CA GLY A 69 -20.28 18.73 -1.67
C GLY A 69 -19.47 17.74 -2.51
N HIS A 70 -19.94 16.51 -2.67
CA HIS A 70 -19.29 15.52 -3.54
C HIS A 70 -19.39 15.92 -5.02
N GLN A 71 -20.56 16.37 -5.50
CA GLN A 71 -20.73 16.86 -6.88
C GLN A 71 -19.89 18.11 -7.16
N GLU A 72 -19.83 19.06 -6.23
CA GLU A 72 -18.98 20.24 -6.32
C GLU A 72 -17.50 19.84 -6.41
N SER A 73 -17.08 18.85 -5.65
CA SER A 73 -15.70 18.33 -5.70
C SER A 73 -15.40 17.69 -7.07
N ILE A 74 -16.32 16.93 -7.65
CA ILE A 74 -16.17 16.36 -9.00
C ILE A 74 -16.04 17.48 -10.05
N GLU A 75 -16.86 18.52 -9.99
CA GLU A 75 -16.77 19.65 -10.92
C GLU A 75 -15.49 20.47 -10.74
N HIS A 76 -14.95 20.55 -9.51
CA HIS A 76 -13.63 21.14 -9.27
C HIS A 76 -12.51 20.33 -9.94
N ILE A 77 -12.53 19.00 -9.80
CA ILE A 77 -11.54 18.10 -10.43
C ILE A 77 -11.66 18.18 -11.96
N ARG A 78 -12.88 18.24 -12.52
CA ARG A 78 -13.08 18.40 -13.95
C ARG A 78 -12.50 19.71 -14.47
N ARG A 79 -12.72 20.80 -13.74
CA ARG A 79 -12.12 22.11 -14.09
C ARG A 79 -10.62 22.07 -14.00
N ALA A 80 -10.06 21.45 -12.97
CA ALA A 80 -8.62 21.28 -12.81
C ALA A 80 -7.99 20.55 -14.00
N LEU A 81 -8.63 19.48 -14.52
CA LEU A 81 -8.18 18.80 -15.72
C LEU A 81 -8.20 19.74 -16.95
N ALA A 82 -9.29 20.47 -17.17
CA ALA A 82 -9.42 21.40 -18.27
C ALA A 82 -8.44 22.59 -18.18
N GLN A 83 -8.13 23.05 -16.97
CA GLN A 83 -7.23 24.18 -16.71
C GLN A 83 -5.75 23.75 -16.59
N LYS A 84 -5.45 22.46 -16.79
CA LYS A 84 -4.08 21.89 -16.70
C LYS A 84 -3.42 22.10 -15.33
N GLU A 85 -4.21 21.98 -14.26
CA GLU A 85 -3.73 22.09 -12.89
C GLU A 85 -3.12 20.78 -12.38
N PHE A 86 -3.31 19.67 -13.08
CA PHE A 86 -2.64 18.42 -12.76
C PHE A 86 -1.23 18.40 -13.32
N VAL A 87 -0.32 17.80 -12.55
CA VAL A 87 1.08 17.56 -12.91
C VAL A 87 1.47 16.15 -12.49
N LEU A 88 2.47 15.57 -13.15
CA LEU A 88 3.06 14.31 -12.73
C LEU A 88 4.39 14.55 -12.02
N HIS A 89 4.54 13.92 -10.86
CA HIS A 89 5.83 13.72 -10.22
C HIS A 89 6.25 12.27 -10.44
N TYR A 90 7.54 12.04 -10.52
CA TYR A 90 8.11 10.73 -10.84
C TYR A 90 9.00 10.26 -9.71
N GLN A 91 8.75 9.04 -9.23
CA GLN A 91 9.58 8.42 -8.22
C GLN A 91 10.42 7.32 -8.86
N PRO A 92 11.77 7.38 -8.72
CA PRO A 92 12.65 6.41 -9.35
C PRO A 92 12.49 5.01 -8.73
N LYS A 93 12.56 4.00 -9.59
CA LYS A 93 12.73 2.59 -9.26
C LYS A 93 14.17 2.21 -9.54
N VAL A 94 14.86 1.60 -8.57
CA VAL A 94 16.28 1.28 -8.69
C VAL A 94 16.59 -0.17 -8.38
N ASN A 95 17.63 -0.70 -8.97
CA ASN A 95 18.29 -1.88 -8.44
C ASN A 95 19.28 -1.41 -7.37
N MET A 96 19.00 -1.74 -6.12
CA MET A 96 19.78 -1.30 -4.94
C MET A 96 21.20 -1.88 -4.92
N ARG A 97 21.41 -3.04 -5.54
CA ARG A 97 22.73 -3.70 -5.61
C ARG A 97 23.64 -3.06 -6.66
N THR A 98 23.11 -2.82 -7.85
CA THR A 98 23.91 -2.32 -8.98
C THR A 98 23.90 -0.79 -9.10
N GLY A 99 22.93 -0.12 -8.48
CA GLY A 99 22.69 1.30 -8.64
C GLY A 99 22.02 1.68 -9.96
N ALA A 100 21.58 0.70 -10.77
CA ALA A 100 20.88 1.02 -12.00
C ALA A 100 19.49 1.61 -11.71
N VAL A 101 19.15 2.71 -12.37
CA VAL A 101 17.78 3.23 -12.41
C VAL A 101 17.01 2.42 -13.45
N THR A 102 15.99 1.70 -13.02
CA THR A 102 15.30 0.71 -13.83
C THR A 102 13.94 1.17 -14.32
N GLY A 103 13.45 2.31 -13.83
CA GLY A 103 12.19 2.91 -14.21
C GLY A 103 11.82 4.06 -13.29
N ALA A 104 10.64 4.61 -13.51
CA ALA A 104 10.05 5.61 -12.62
C ALA A 104 8.53 5.44 -12.56
N GLU A 105 7.94 5.61 -11.40
CA GLU A 105 6.49 5.64 -11.21
C GLU A 105 5.98 7.08 -11.37
N ALA A 106 4.98 7.25 -12.24
CA ALA A 106 4.28 8.51 -12.45
C ALA A 106 3.16 8.69 -11.43
N LEU A 107 3.30 9.67 -10.59
CA LEU A 107 2.43 9.98 -9.47
C LEU A 107 1.73 11.31 -9.70
N ILE A 108 0.41 11.27 -9.94
CA ILE A 108 -0.39 12.48 -10.14
C ILE A 108 -0.34 13.40 -8.92
N ARG A 109 -0.27 14.71 -9.15
CA ARG A 109 -0.38 15.78 -8.17
C ARG A 109 -1.32 16.84 -8.70
N TRP A 110 -2.02 17.53 -7.82
CA TRP A 110 -2.86 18.66 -8.17
C TRP A 110 -2.19 19.96 -7.71
N GLN A 111 -1.73 20.77 -8.67
CA GLN A 111 -1.23 22.12 -8.43
C GLN A 111 -2.42 23.05 -8.22
N HIS A 112 -3.04 22.95 -7.04
CA HIS A 112 -4.23 23.74 -6.73
C HIS A 112 -3.89 25.21 -6.54
N PRO A 113 -4.62 26.16 -7.19
CA PRO A 113 -4.25 27.58 -7.19
C PRO A 113 -4.19 28.22 -5.79
N GLU A 114 -5.00 27.74 -4.84
CA GLU A 114 -5.06 28.28 -3.49
C GLU A 114 -4.37 27.41 -2.44
N LYS A 115 -4.37 26.07 -2.63
CA LYS A 115 -3.90 25.11 -1.62
C LYS A 115 -2.49 24.55 -1.91
N GLY A 116 -1.89 24.98 -3.02
CA GLY A 116 -0.59 24.46 -3.45
C GLY A 116 -0.66 23.02 -3.98
N LEU A 117 0.41 22.26 -3.82
CA LEU A 117 0.53 20.91 -4.37
C LEU A 117 -0.20 19.89 -3.49
N LEU A 118 -1.30 19.32 -4.01
CA LEU A 118 -2.11 18.32 -3.32
C LEU A 118 -1.73 16.90 -3.73
N SER A 119 -1.73 16.00 -2.75
CA SER A 119 -1.52 14.55 -2.92
C SER A 119 -2.76 13.89 -3.55
N PRO A 120 -2.59 12.79 -4.32
CA PRO A 120 -3.70 12.04 -4.91
C PRO A 120 -4.74 11.56 -3.90
N ALA A 121 -4.35 11.23 -2.68
CA ALA A 121 -5.26 10.80 -1.62
C ALA A 121 -6.35 11.84 -1.26
N VAL A 122 -6.14 13.13 -1.62
CA VAL A 122 -7.12 14.21 -1.35
C VAL A 122 -8.24 14.23 -2.39
N PHE A 123 -7.99 13.84 -3.63
CA PHE A 123 -8.93 14.05 -4.74
C PHE A 123 -9.29 12.79 -5.54
N LEU A 124 -8.42 11.81 -5.68
CA LEU A 124 -8.72 10.58 -6.43
C LEU A 124 -9.91 9.79 -5.86
N PRO A 125 -10.06 9.61 -4.53
CA PRO A 125 -11.21 8.89 -3.98
C PRO A 125 -12.56 9.52 -4.32
N VAL A 126 -12.59 10.83 -4.61
CA VAL A 126 -13.81 11.55 -5.00
C VAL A 126 -14.34 11.10 -6.36
N ILE A 127 -13.44 10.72 -7.28
CA ILE A 127 -13.77 10.36 -8.67
C ILE A 127 -13.63 8.87 -8.97
N GLU A 128 -13.22 8.05 -8.03
CA GLU A 128 -12.91 6.63 -8.25
C GLU A 128 -14.05 5.89 -8.95
N GLU A 129 -15.29 6.08 -8.47
CA GLU A 129 -16.50 5.51 -9.05
C GLU A 129 -17.14 6.39 -10.15
N HIS A 130 -16.54 7.53 -10.49
CA HIS A 130 -17.08 8.45 -11.48
C HIS A 130 -16.36 8.30 -12.83
N ALA A 131 -17.07 8.56 -13.95
CA ALA A 131 -16.52 8.48 -15.30
C ALA A 131 -15.27 9.38 -15.51
N LEU A 132 -15.16 10.47 -14.74
CA LEU A 132 -14.00 11.37 -14.77
C LEU A 132 -12.67 10.66 -14.40
N SER A 133 -12.72 9.56 -13.65
CA SER A 133 -11.52 8.77 -13.34
C SER A 133 -10.87 8.21 -14.61
N VAL A 134 -11.66 7.84 -15.62
CA VAL A 134 -11.15 7.36 -16.91
C VAL A 134 -10.46 8.50 -17.67
N GLU A 135 -11.07 9.70 -17.71
CA GLU A 135 -10.49 10.87 -18.38
C GLU A 135 -9.16 11.29 -17.72
N VAL A 136 -9.11 11.29 -16.38
CA VAL A 136 -7.88 11.57 -15.63
C VAL A 136 -6.82 10.49 -15.89
N GLY A 137 -7.19 9.21 -15.91
CA GLY A 137 -6.26 8.11 -16.19
C GLY A 137 -5.69 8.17 -17.61
N GLU A 138 -6.50 8.50 -18.62
CA GLU A 138 -6.03 8.72 -19.99
C GLU A 138 -5.03 9.90 -20.06
N TRP A 139 -5.34 11.00 -19.36
CA TRP A 139 -4.44 12.15 -19.26
C TRP A 139 -3.10 11.78 -18.60
N VAL A 140 -3.13 10.95 -17.56
CA VAL A 140 -1.90 10.46 -16.88
C VAL A 140 -1.05 9.66 -17.85
N ILE A 141 -1.65 8.71 -18.59
CA ILE A 141 -0.91 7.89 -19.56
C ILE A 141 -0.29 8.79 -20.66
N ASP A 142 -1.06 9.68 -21.26
CA ASP A 142 -0.60 10.59 -22.30
C ASP A 142 0.57 11.46 -21.83
N THR A 143 0.44 12.06 -20.64
CA THR A 143 1.46 12.91 -20.03
C THR A 143 2.72 12.13 -19.68
N ALA A 144 2.58 10.88 -19.18
CA ALA A 144 3.70 10.03 -18.87
C ALA A 144 4.48 9.61 -20.13
N LEU A 145 3.78 9.26 -21.21
CA LEU A 145 4.40 8.94 -22.50
C LEU A 145 5.15 10.14 -23.07
N ALA A 146 4.55 11.32 -23.03
CA ALA A 146 5.23 12.56 -23.45
C ALA A 146 6.49 12.83 -22.62
N GLN A 147 6.46 12.55 -21.31
CA GLN A 147 7.65 12.71 -20.46
C GLN A 147 8.76 11.71 -20.81
N VAL A 148 8.42 10.48 -21.18
CA VAL A 148 9.41 9.48 -21.64
C VAL A 148 10.11 9.97 -22.93
N GLU A 149 9.39 10.60 -23.87
CA GLU A 149 10.02 11.20 -25.06
C GLU A 149 11.05 12.25 -24.68
N LEU A 150 10.72 13.13 -23.71
CA LEU A 150 11.65 14.16 -23.24
C LEU A 150 12.89 13.54 -22.57
N TRP A 151 12.71 12.52 -21.72
CA TRP A 151 13.85 11.84 -21.07
C TRP A 151 14.78 11.17 -22.09
N ARG A 152 14.23 10.54 -23.12
CA ARG A 152 15.03 9.94 -24.20
C ARG A 152 15.83 10.98 -24.98
N ALA A 153 15.24 12.14 -25.23
CA ALA A 153 15.97 13.24 -25.86
C ALA A 153 17.15 13.74 -25.00
N GLU A 154 17.06 13.60 -23.66
CA GLU A 154 18.12 13.92 -22.72
C GLU A 154 19.06 12.71 -22.41
N GLY A 155 18.85 11.56 -23.07
CA GLY A 155 19.71 10.37 -22.94
C GLY A 155 19.31 9.42 -21.80
N LEU A 156 18.15 9.61 -21.17
CA LEU A 156 17.61 8.69 -20.15
C LEU A 156 16.52 7.81 -20.78
N ASP A 157 16.83 6.54 -21.04
CA ASP A 157 15.91 5.56 -21.63
C ASP A 157 15.45 4.57 -20.55
N ILE A 158 14.40 4.91 -19.83
CA ILE A 158 13.79 4.08 -18.77
C ILE A 158 12.28 3.97 -18.98
N PRO A 159 11.65 2.86 -18.55
CA PRO A 159 10.20 2.72 -18.55
C PRO A 159 9.55 3.61 -17.48
N VAL A 160 8.29 3.94 -17.73
CA VAL A 160 7.41 4.64 -16.79
C VAL A 160 6.26 3.73 -16.37
N SER A 161 5.95 3.71 -15.10
CA SER A 161 4.77 3.02 -14.57
C SER A 161 3.68 4.02 -14.24
N VAL A 162 2.44 3.62 -14.52
CA VAL A 162 1.22 4.43 -14.31
C VAL A 162 0.18 3.61 -13.58
N ASN A 163 -0.38 4.16 -12.53
CA ASN A 163 -1.48 3.57 -11.78
C ASN A 163 -2.79 3.60 -12.58
N ILE A 164 -3.49 2.46 -12.68
CA ILE A 164 -4.75 2.30 -13.39
C ILE A 164 -5.85 1.92 -12.41
N GLY A 165 -6.91 2.75 -12.36
CA GLY A 165 -8.10 2.45 -11.55
C GLY A 165 -8.94 1.30 -12.12
N ALA A 166 -9.67 0.61 -11.24
CA ALA A 166 -10.56 -0.50 -11.60
C ALA A 166 -11.55 -0.13 -12.71
N ARG A 167 -12.19 1.02 -12.59
CA ARG A 167 -13.17 1.52 -13.57
C ARG A 167 -12.57 1.70 -14.96
N GLN A 168 -11.35 2.23 -15.06
CA GLN A 168 -10.66 2.42 -16.33
C GLN A 168 -10.28 1.07 -16.95
N LEU A 169 -9.75 0.14 -16.17
CA LEU A 169 -9.38 -1.20 -16.62
C LEU A 169 -10.59 -2.03 -17.10
N GLN A 170 -11.78 -1.77 -16.53
CA GLN A 170 -13.03 -2.41 -16.88
C GLN A 170 -13.78 -1.74 -18.04
N ASP A 171 -13.31 -0.57 -18.51
CA ASP A 171 -13.93 0.12 -19.65
C ASP A 171 -13.80 -0.72 -20.94
N PRO A 172 -14.90 -0.99 -21.65
CA PRO A 172 -14.85 -1.76 -22.90
C PRO A 172 -13.93 -1.15 -23.98
N ASN A 173 -13.72 0.17 -23.94
CA ASN A 173 -12.90 0.89 -24.89
C ASN A 173 -11.44 1.04 -24.43
N PHE A 174 -11.07 0.60 -23.23
CA PHE A 174 -9.75 0.82 -22.65
C PHE A 174 -8.60 0.44 -23.59
N VAL A 175 -8.65 -0.76 -24.18
CA VAL A 175 -7.59 -1.23 -25.09
C VAL A 175 -7.50 -0.39 -26.37
N VAL A 176 -8.64 0.06 -26.90
CA VAL A 176 -8.68 0.93 -28.09
C VAL A 176 -8.05 2.29 -27.76
N ARG A 177 -8.46 2.89 -26.65
CA ARG A 177 -7.92 4.18 -26.19
C ARG A 177 -6.43 4.09 -25.89
N LEU A 178 -5.97 3.00 -25.24
CA LEU A 178 -4.54 2.77 -24.98
C LEU A 178 -3.74 2.71 -26.29
N ARG A 179 -4.26 2.05 -27.32
CA ARG A 179 -3.61 2.03 -28.66
C ARG A 179 -3.54 3.41 -29.29
N GLU A 180 -4.60 4.22 -29.16
CA GLU A 180 -4.62 5.60 -29.68
C GLU A 180 -3.57 6.46 -28.96
N LEU A 181 -3.47 6.36 -27.65
CA LEU A 181 -2.47 7.07 -26.85
C LEU A 181 -1.05 6.65 -27.24
N LEU A 182 -0.76 5.36 -27.36
CA LEU A 182 0.55 4.88 -27.82
C LEU A 182 0.87 5.33 -29.25
N ALA A 183 -0.12 5.36 -30.13
CA ALA A 183 0.06 5.85 -31.51
C ALA A 183 0.33 7.35 -31.59
N ALA A 184 -0.11 8.14 -30.61
CA ALA A 184 0.22 9.56 -30.48
C ALA A 184 1.68 9.80 -30.09
N HIS A 185 2.34 8.79 -29.48
CA HIS A 185 3.74 8.83 -29.05
C HIS A 185 4.61 7.77 -29.78
N PRO A 186 4.78 7.84 -31.09
CA PRO A 186 5.42 6.80 -31.90
C PRO A 186 6.91 6.57 -31.59
N GLN A 187 7.55 7.50 -30.88
CA GLN A 187 8.93 7.37 -30.43
C GLN A 187 9.07 6.56 -29.14
N VAL A 188 7.97 6.34 -28.41
CA VAL A 188 7.96 5.51 -27.19
C VAL A 188 7.52 4.10 -27.55
N LYS A 189 8.38 3.12 -27.24
CA LYS A 189 8.01 1.71 -27.42
C LYS A 189 6.97 1.34 -26.38
N PRO A 190 5.95 0.51 -26.72
CA PRO A 190 4.94 0.09 -25.74
C PRO A 190 5.51 -0.54 -24.47
N GLU A 191 6.65 -1.24 -24.58
CA GLU A 191 7.33 -1.87 -23.44
C GLU A 191 7.89 -0.85 -22.43
N CYS A 192 7.93 0.43 -22.79
CA CYS A 192 8.31 1.51 -21.87
C CYS A 192 7.16 1.99 -21.00
N LEU A 193 5.94 1.48 -21.21
CA LEU A 193 4.78 1.71 -20.34
C LEU A 193 4.48 0.45 -19.54
N GLU A 194 4.51 0.58 -18.22
CA GLU A 194 4.00 -0.40 -17.27
C GLU A 194 2.72 0.14 -16.63
N LEU A 195 1.67 -0.67 -16.55
CA LEU A 195 0.42 -0.30 -15.88
C LEU A 195 0.35 -1.02 -14.54
N GLU A 196 0.17 -0.24 -13.48
CA GLU A 196 0.07 -0.74 -12.11
C GLU A 196 -1.39 -0.86 -11.71
N VAL A 197 -1.79 -2.03 -11.25
CA VAL A 197 -3.17 -2.35 -10.88
C VAL A 197 -3.19 -2.82 -9.44
N LEU A 198 -4.02 -2.21 -8.60
CA LEU A 198 -4.22 -2.65 -7.22
C LEU A 198 -4.67 -4.11 -7.18
N GLU A 199 -4.12 -4.88 -6.25
CA GLU A 199 -4.50 -6.27 -6.02
C GLU A 199 -6.01 -6.44 -5.88
N THR A 200 -6.66 -5.59 -5.08
CA THR A 200 -8.10 -5.63 -4.82
C THR A 200 -8.94 -5.36 -6.06
N SER A 201 -8.55 -4.39 -6.89
CA SER A 201 -9.26 -4.02 -8.13
C SER A 201 -9.23 -5.14 -9.17
N ALA A 202 -8.14 -5.91 -9.20
CA ALA A 202 -8.00 -7.02 -10.13
C ALA A 202 -8.83 -8.26 -9.70
N LEU A 203 -9.29 -8.33 -8.45
CA LEU A 203 -10.10 -9.44 -7.92
C LEU A 203 -11.60 -9.36 -8.28
N GLU A 204 -12.15 -8.19 -8.60
CA GLU A 204 -13.59 -8.00 -8.84
C GLU A 204 -14.12 -8.82 -10.03
N ASP A 205 -13.37 -8.89 -11.14
CA ASP A 205 -13.67 -9.74 -12.31
C ASP A 205 -12.38 -10.27 -12.94
N LEU A 206 -11.82 -11.29 -12.32
CA LEU A 206 -10.55 -11.90 -12.73
C LEU A 206 -10.52 -12.32 -14.21
N SER A 207 -11.61 -12.81 -14.75
CA SER A 207 -11.65 -13.31 -16.13
C SER A 207 -11.54 -12.16 -17.12
N LYS A 208 -12.31 -11.09 -16.90
CA LYS A 208 -12.31 -9.88 -17.72
C LYS A 208 -10.98 -9.14 -17.62
N VAL A 209 -10.49 -8.92 -16.39
CA VAL A 209 -9.21 -8.26 -16.14
C VAL A 209 -8.06 -9.04 -16.77
N SER A 210 -7.98 -10.37 -16.60
CA SER A 210 -6.95 -11.18 -17.23
C SER A 210 -7.00 -11.11 -18.76
N HIS A 211 -8.19 -11.01 -19.36
CA HIS A 211 -8.33 -10.85 -20.81
C HIS A 211 -7.78 -9.51 -21.29
N VAL A 212 -8.14 -8.43 -20.60
CA VAL A 212 -7.65 -7.06 -20.91
C VAL A 212 -6.12 -7.02 -20.80
N ILE A 213 -5.55 -7.52 -19.70
CA ILE A 213 -4.10 -7.55 -19.48
C ILE A 213 -3.41 -8.33 -20.60
N ARG A 214 -3.89 -9.55 -20.98
CA ARG A 214 -3.31 -10.30 -22.10
C ARG A 214 -3.37 -9.55 -23.42
N THR A 215 -4.44 -8.82 -23.66
CA THR A 215 -4.57 -8.03 -24.89
C THR A 215 -3.55 -6.88 -24.90
N CYS A 216 -3.33 -6.22 -23.76
CA CYS A 216 -2.33 -5.15 -23.61
C CYS A 216 -0.89 -5.70 -23.73
N LEU A 217 -0.60 -6.88 -23.15
CA LEU A 217 0.68 -7.58 -23.35
C LEU A 217 0.95 -7.87 -24.83
N GLY A 218 -0.10 -8.22 -25.59
CA GLY A 218 0.01 -8.40 -27.06
C GLY A 218 0.33 -7.12 -27.82
N ILE A 219 0.18 -5.95 -27.19
CA ILE A 219 0.60 -4.64 -27.72
C ILE A 219 2.04 -4.32 -27.30
N GLY A 220 2.55 -4.96 -26.23
CA GLY A 220 3.86 -4.72 -25.63
C GLY A 220 3.81 -4.00 -24.27
N VAL A 221 2.64 -3.55 -23.82
CA VAL A 221 2.48 -2.90 -22.50
C VAL A 221 2.54 -3.93 -21.39
N THR A 222 3.34 -3.68 -20.35
CA THR A 222 3.50 -4.58 -19.20
C THR A 222 2.59 -4.20 -18.04
N PHE A 223 2.44 -5.12 -17.08
CA PHE A 223 1.61 -4.90 -15.90
C PHE A 223 2.34 -5.28 -14.62
N ALA A 224 2.15 -4.49 -13.58
CA ALA A 224 2.52 -4.80 -12.22
C ALA A 224 1.27 -4.89 -11.32
N LEU A 225 1.32 -5.76 -10.32
CA LEU A 225 0.34 -5.79 -9.23
C LEU A 225 0.85 -4.93 -8.09
N ASP A 226 0.04 -3.96 -7.71
CA ASP A 226 0.35 -3.00 -6.66
C ASP A 226 -0.27 -3.40 -5.32
N ASP A 227 0.31 -2.92 -4.21
CA ASP A 227 -0.08 -3.19 -2.82
C ASP A 227 -0.19 -4.70 -2.52
N PHE A 228 0.71 -5.50 -3.11
CA PHE A 228 0.63 -6.96 -3.00
C PHE A 228 0.92 -7.44 -1.58
N GLY A 229 0.00 -8.29 -1.06
CA GLY A 229 0.04 -8.86 0.28
C GLY A 229 -0.98 -8.26 1.24
N THR A 230 -1.63 -7.14 0.90
CA THR A 230 -2.66 -6.51 1.74
C THR A 230 -4.04 -7.11 1.54
N GLY A 231 -4.26 -7.85 0.45
CA GLY A 231 -5.53 -8.45 0.07
C GLY A 231 -5.62 -9.96 0.34
N TYR A 232 -6.75 -10.55 -0.05
CA TYR A 232 -6.97 -12.00 0.01
C TYR A 232 -6.35 -12.70 -1.20
N SER A 233 -5.03 -12.57 -1.40
CA SER A 233 -4.32 -13.19 -2.53
C SER A 233 -4.46 -14.71 -2.50
N SER A 234 -5.32 -15.27 -3.35
CA SER A 234 -5.28 -16.71 -3.57
C SER A 234 -4.19 -17.05 -4.59
N LEU A 235 -3.47 -18.18 -4.38
CA LEU A 235 -2.49 -18.70 -5.35
C LEU A 235 -3.12 -18.91 -6.74
N THR A 236 -4.42 -19.20 -6.79
CA THR A 236 -5.21 -19.32 -8.02
C THR A 236 -5.25 -18.01 -8.80
N TYR A 237 -5.37 -16.89 -8.09
CA TYR A 237 -5.38 -15.57 -8.67
C TYR A 237 -4.04 -15.22 -9.32
N LEU A 238 -2.94 -15.35 -8.59
CA LEU A 238 -1.60 -15.09 -9.10
C LEU A 238 -1.24 -15.98 -10.32
N LYS A 239 -1.75 -17.22 -10.36
CA LYS A 239 -1.61 -18.13 -11.50
C LYS A 239 -2.27 -17.60 -12.77
N HIS A 240 -3.41 -16.93 -12.67
CA HIS A 240 -4.22 -16.53 -13.82
C HIS A 240 -3.98 -15.10 -14.30
N LEU A 241 -3.47 -14.24 -13.43
CA LEU A 241 -3.17 -12.86 -13.77
C LEU A 241 -1.76 -12.74 -14.39
N PRO A 242 -1.64 -12.30 -15.64
CA PRO A 242 -0.34 -12.27 -16.32
C PRO A 242 0.43 -10.95 -16.04
N ALA A 243 0.50 -10.53 -14.78
CA ALA A 243 1.36 -9.43 -14.37
C ALA A 243 2.84 -9.87 -14.38
N ALA A 244 3.73 -9.01 -14.82
CA ALA A 244 5.16 -9.30 -14.87
C ALA A 244 5.84 -9.07 -13.51
N THR A 245 5.35 -8.10 -12.75
CA THR A 245 5.96 -7.59 -11.52
C THR A 245 4.95 -7.59 -10.38
N LEU A 246 5.43 -7.86 -9.16
CA LEU A 246 4.72 -7.68 -7.91
C LEU A 246 5.38 -6.53 -7.14
N LYS A 247 4.60 -5.54 -6.71
CA LYS A 247 5.06 -4.45 -5.84
C LYS A 247 4.64 -4.80 -4.42
N ILE A 248 5.59 -4.98 -3.53
CA ILE A 248 5.32 -5.27 -2.12
C ILE A 248 4.90 -3.97 -1.45
N ASP A 249 3.74 -3.98 -0.80
CA ASP A 249 3.20 -2.80 -0.11
C ASP A 249 4.19 -2.25 0.93
N GLN A 250 4.24 -0.93 0.98
CA GLN A 250 5.15 -0.19 1.86
C GLN A 250 4.97 -0.50 3.35
N SER A 251 3.79 -0.93 3.80
CA SER A 251 3.55 -1.25 5.22
C SER A 251 4.45 -2.39 5.68
N PHE A 252 4.55 -3.47 4.90
CA PHE A 252 5.40 -4.61 5.23
C PHE A 252 6.89 -4.25 5.21
N VAL A 253 7.32 -3.41 4.25
CA VAL A 253 8.73 -2.98 4.16
C VAL A 253 9.10 -2.04 5.29
N ARG A 254 8.20 -1.13 5.68
CA ARG A 254 8.44 -0.16 6.76
C ARG A 254 8.65 -0.84 8.11
N ASP A 255 7.82 -1.83 8.42
CA ASP A 255 7.74 -2.41 9.75
C ASP A 255 8.57 -3.73 9.86
N MET A 256 9.11 -4.27 8.74
CA MET A 256 9.83 -5.57 8.68
C MET A 256 11.07 -5.69 9.60
N LEU A 257 11.62 -4.60 10.08
CA LEU A 257 12.79 -4.63 10.97
C LEU A 257 12.42 -4.77 12.46
N ASP A 258 11.15 -4.53 12.79
CA ASP A 258 10.63 -4.51 14.16
C ASP A 258 9.42 -5.43 14.34
N ASP A 259 8.78 -5.86 13.24
CA ASP A 259 7.66 -6.79 13.23
C ASP A 259 8.02 -8.10 12.49
N PRO A 260 8.10 -9.25 13.23
CA PRO A 260 8.39 -10.55 12.63
C PRO A 260 7.32 -11.03 11.64
N ASP A 261 6.06 -10.67 11.83
CA ASP A 261 4.96 -11.09 10.96
C ASP A 261 5.06 -10.39 9.60
N ASP A 262 5.40 -9.10 9.57
CA ASP A 262 5.64 -8.36 8.33
C ASP A 262 6.85 -8.91 7.57
N LEU A 263 7.94 -9.27 8.28
CA LEU A 263 9.09 -9.92 7.66
C LEU A 263 8.72 -11.30 7.09
N ALA A 264 7.87 -12.07 7.77
CA ALA A 264 7.40 -13.36 7.29
C ALA A 264 6.50 -13.23 6.05
N ILE A 265 5.63 -12.22 6.02
CA ILE A 265 4.81 -11.90 4.84
C ILE A 265 5.73 -11.55 3.66
N LEU A 266 6.72 -10.71 3.87
CA LEU A 266 7.69 -10.31 2.85
C LEU A 266 8.45 -11.52 2.29
N GLU A 267 8.96 -12.42 3.14
CA GLU A 267 9.58 -13.69 2.70
C GLU A 267 8.61 -14.53 1.87
N GLY A 268 7.36 -14.65 2.34
CA GLY A 268 6.31 -15.37 1.64
C GLY A 268 6.06 -14.82 0.24
N VAL A 269 5.95 -13.50 0.10
CA VAL A 269 5.77 -12.82 -1.20
C VAL A 269 6.95 -13.06 -2.13
N LEU A 270 8.19 -12.94 -1.65
CA LEU A 270 9.40 -13.23 -2.43
C LEU A 270 9.44 -14.69 -2.89
N GLY A 271 9.05 -15.61 -2.03
CA GLY A 271 8.93 -17.03 -2.35
C GLY A 271 7.89 -17.30 -3.45
N LEU A 272 6.72 -16.67 -3.35
CA LEU A 272 5.66 -16.76 -4.36
C LEU A 272 6.11 -16.17 -5.70
N ALA A 273 6.70 -14.98 -5.69
CA ALA A 273 7.20 -14.33 -6.90
C ALA A 273 8.22 -15.22 -7.62
N THR A 274 9.15 -15.82 -6.89
CA THR A 274 10.12 -16.78 -7.42
C THR A 274 9.43 -18.00 -8.05
N ALA A 275 8.47 -18.61 -7.34
CA ALA A 275 7.73 -19.77 -7.81
C ALA A 275 6.94 -19.50 -9.10
N PHE A 276 6.37 -18.30 -9.21
CA PHE A 276 5.60 -17.85 -10.39
C PHE A 276 6.45 -17.10 -11.43
N ARG A 277 7.76 -16.98 -11.22
CA ARG A 277 8.71 -16.27 -12.11
C ARG A 277 8.30 -14.83 -12.37
N ARG A 278 7.93 -14.11 -11.32
CA ARG A 278 7.57 -12.69 -11.35
C ARG A 278 8.73 -11.84 -10.83
N GLY A 279 8.90 -10.65 -11.40
CA GLY A 279 9.73 -9.61 -10.80
C GLY A 279 9.13 -9.14 -9.48
N VAL A 280 9.96 -8.60 -8.61
CA VAL A 280 9.51 -8.00 -7.35
C VAL A 280 10.16 -6.63 -7.20
N ILE A 281 9.36 -5.66 -6.75
CA ILE A 281 9.83 -4.34 -6.32
C ILE A 281 9.32 -4.13 -4.88
N ALA A 282 10.21 -3.77 -3.96
CA ALA A 282 9.85 -3.39 -2.61
C ALA A 282 9.56 -1.89 -2.55
N GLU A 283 8.39 -1.52 -2.05
CA GLU A 283 8.02 -0.12 -1.81
C GLU A 283 8.36 0.31 -0.39
N GLY A 284 8.43 1.63 -0.15
CA GLY A 284 8.70 2.15 1.19
C GLY A 284 10.12 1.89 1.70
N VAL A 285 11.11 1.77 0.82
CA VAL A 285 12.52 1.70 1.24
C VAL A 285 12.95 3.07 1.77
N GLU A 286 12.86 3.25 3.09
CA GLU A 286 13.11 4.54 3.75
C GLU A 286 14.51 4.62 4.39
N THR A 287 15.11 3.48 4.74
CA THR A 287 16.38 3.41 5.46
C THR A 287 17.40 2.50 4.77
N ILE A 288 18.68 2.71 5.10
CA ILE A 288 19.75 1.81 4.64
C ILE A 288 19.51 0.37 5.15
N ALA A 289 18.95 0.22 6.36
CA ALA A 289 18.69 -1.08 6.98
C ALA A 289 17.57 -1.85 6.23
N HIS A 290 16.53 -1.16 5.72
CA HIS A 290 15.53 -1.78 4.85
C HIS A 290 16.19 -2.37 3.61
N GLY A 291 17.04 -1.62 2.92
CA GLY A 291 17.73 -2.11 1.74
C GLY A 291 18.66 -3.28 2.03
N ILE A 292 19.34 -3.30 3.19
CA ILE A 292 20.18 -4.44 3.61
C ILE A 292 19.33 -5.69 3.77
N MET A 293 18.23 -5.63 4.52
CA MET A 293 17.35 -6.78 4.74
C MET A 293 16.78 -7.30 3.42
N LEU A 294 16.25 -6.42 2.57
CA LEU A 294 15.72 -6.77 1.27
C LEU A 294 16.75 -7.47 0.37
N LEU A 295 17.97 -6.92 0.30
CA LEU A 295 19.05 -7.49 -0.50
C LEU A 295 19.50 -8.86 0.02
N GLN A 296 19.50 -9.08 1.33
CA GLN A 296 19.80 -10.37 1.95
C GLN A 296 18.73 -11.41 1.67
N LEU A 297 17.46 -10.99 1.59
CA LEU A 297 16.31 -11.84 1.19
C LEU A 297 16.22 -12.06 -0.33
N GLY A 298 17.02 -11.35 -1.14
CA GLY A 298 17.06 -11.47 -2.59
C GLY A 298 16.15 -10.51 -3.34
N CYS A 299 15.58 -9.50 -2.68
CA CYS A 299 14.87 -8.40 -3.32
C CYS A 299 15.85 -7.27 -3.66
N GLU A 300 16.21 -7.13 -4.94
CA GLU A 300 17.16 -6.11 -5.37
C GLU A 300 16.50 -4.81 -5.84
N MET A 301 15.25 -4.90 -6.27
CA MET A 301 14.52 -3.75 -6.78
C MET A 301 13.80 -3.04 -5.64
N GLY A 302 13.99 -1.72 -5.56
CA GLY A 302 13.39 -0.92 -4.51
C GLY A 302 12.96 0.46 -4.97
N GLN A 303 11.98 1.00 -4.26
CA GLN A 303 11.43 2.34 -4.38
C GLN A 303 11.10 2.86 -2.97
N GLY A 304 11.35 4.13 -2.69
CA GLY A 304 11.00 4.71 -1.39
C GLY A 304 11.76 6.00 -1.11
N TYR A 305 11.42 6.67 -0.02
CA TYR A 305 11.96 7.98 0.33
C TYR A 305 13.43 7.94 0.73
N GLY A 306 13.95 6.80 1.16
CA GLY A 306 15.40 6.60 1.38
C GLY A 306 16.21 6.56 0.08
N ILE A 307 15.55 6.35 -1.06
CA ILE A 307 16.12 6.38 -2.40
C ILE A 307 15.90 7.77 -3.02
N ALA A 308 14.64 8.16 -3.20
CA ALA A 308 14.23 9.49 -3.66
C ALA A 308 12.75 9.76 -3.35
N HIS A 309 12.44 11.02 -3.04
CA HIS A 309 11.06 11.49 -3.07
C HIS A 309 10.58 11.64 -4.52
N PRO A 310 9.25 11.54 -4.78
CA PRO A 310 8.69 11.89 -6.09
C PRO A 310 9.08 13.31 -6.50
N MET A 311 9.62 13.47 -7.71
CA MET A 311 10.13 14.74 -8.22
C MET A 311 9.52 15.11 -9.58
N PRO A 312 9.52 16.40 -9.99
CA PRO A 312 9.13 16.82 -11.34
C PRO A 312 9.95 16.12 -12.42
N GLY A 313 9.31 15.73 -13.53
CA GLY A 313 9.93 14.98 -14.62
C GLY A 313 11.27 15.52 -15.12
N PRO A 314 11.44 16.84 -15.32
CA PRO A 314 12.72 17.42 -15.78
C PRO A 314 13.89 17.24 -14.81
N LEU A 315 13.65 16.93 -13.53
CA LEU A 315 14.73 16.71 -12.55
C LEU A 315 15.27 15.29 -12.56
N LEU A 316 14.49 14.33 -13.07
CA LEU A 316 14.85 12.91 -13.02
C LEU A 316 16.15 12.55 -13.78
N PRO A 317 16.44 13.08 -15.00
CA PRO A 317 17.68 12.76 -15.70
C PRO A 317 18.94 13.17 -14.93
N GLN A 318 18.94 14.36 -14.34
CA GLN A 318 20.05 14.84 -13.51
C GLN A 318 20.20 13.98 -12.24
N TRP A 319 19.09 13.66 -11.58
CA TRP A 319 19.10 12.78 -10.41
C TRP A 319 19.66 11.40 -10.77
N ALA A 320 19.18 10.78 -11.85
CA ALA A 320 19.62 9.45 -12.31
C ALA A 320 21.12 9.41 -12.64
N ALA A 321 21.63 10.43 -13.26
CA ALA A 321 23.08 10.55 -13.55
C ALA A 321 23.94 10.65 -12.27
N GLY A 322 23.38 11.28 -11.22
CA GLY A 322 24.04 11.47 -9.93
C GLY A 322 23.81 10.33 -8.92
N TRP A 323 22.80 9.50 -9.14
CA TRP A 323 22.44 8.44 -8.20
C TRP A 323 23.55 7.42 -8.00
N ARG A 324 23.80 7.06 -6.74
CA ARG A 324 24.70 5.97 -6.35
C ARG A 324 24.05 5.21 -5.18
N PRO A 325 24.08 3.86 -5.18
CA PRO A 325 23.59 3.09 -4.06
C PRO A 325 24.44 3.32 -2.80
N SER A 326 23.83 3.11 -1.65
CA SER A 326 24.57 3.15 -0.39
C SER A 326 25.75 2.17 -0.43
N PRO A 327 26.97 2.57 0.01
CA PRO A 327 28.08 1.62 0.15
C PRO A 327 27.75 0.40 1.01
N ALA A 328 26.84 0.53 1.97
CA ALA A 328 26.39 -0.57 2.82
C ALA A 328 25.55 -1.63 2.06
N TRP A 329 25.06 -1.30 0.87
CA TRP A 329 24.34 -2.23 -0.01
C TRP A 329 25.25 -3.00 -0.97
N ASN A 330 26.50 -2.54 -1.10
CA ASN A 330 27.48 -3.17 -1.98
C ASN A 330 27.93 -4.52 -1.42
N ASN A 331 28.08 -5.50 -2.30
CA ASN A 331 28.64 -6.81 -1.98
C ASN A 331 27.94 -7.57 -0.85
N LEU A 332 26.68 -7.22 -0.51
CA LEU A 332 25.92 -7.99 0.47
C LEU A 332 25.67 -9.39 -0.09
N PRO A 333 26.03 -10.44 0.66
CA PRO A 333 25.75 -11.80 0.24
C PRO A 333 24.24 -12.06 0.29
N LEU A 334 23.74 -12.82 -0.70
CA LEU A 334 22.42 -13.41 -0.60
C LEU A 334 22.43 -14.45 0.50
N VAL A 335 21.54 -14.33 1.47
CA VAL A 335 21.38 -15.33 2.52
C VAL A 335 20.59 -16.51 1.96
N GLN A 336 21.04 -17.73 2.19
CA GLN A 336 20.32 -18.91 1.74
C GLN A 336 19.08 -19.11 2.62
N ARG A 337 17.99 -19.58 2.03
CA ARG A 337 16.69 -19.72 2.71
C ARG A 337 16.77 -20.53 4.03
N GLN A 338 17.65 -21.52 4.08
CA GLN A 338 17.91 -22.33 5.28
C GLN A 338 18.62 -21.56 6.41
N ASP A 339 19.17 -20.38 6.12
CA ASP A 339 19.83 -19.46 7.06
C ASP A 339 18.98 -18.23 7.38
N TYR A 340 17.77 -18.13 6.83
CA TYR A 340 16.81 -17.06 7.16
C TYR A 340 16.50 -16.93 8.65
N PRO A 341 16.46 -18.02 9.47
CA PRO A 341 16.31 -17.86 10.92
C PRO A 341 17.32 -16.92 11.57
N MET A 342 18.51 -16.72 10.98
CA MET A 342 19.46 -15.70 11.45
C MET A 342 19.02 -14.26 11.16
N LEU A 343 18.34 -14.03 10.03
CA LEU A 343 17.74 -12.74 9.72
C LEU A 343 16.54 -12.47 10.62
N PHE A 344 15.66 -13.47 10.74
CA PHE A 344 14.49 -13.40 11.60
C PHE A 344 14.87 -13.20 13.07
N ALA A 345 15.94 -13.83 13.55
CA ALA A 345 16.44 -13.65 14.92
C ALA A 345 16.66 -12.18 15.26
N SER A 346 17.11 -11.37 14.32
CA SER A 346 17.36 -9.94 14.55
C SER A 346 16.06 -9.16 14.78
N VAL A 347 14.98 -9.53 14.12
CA VAL A 347 13.65 -8.90 14.22
C VAL A 347 12.90 -9.45 15.43
N GLU A 348 12.84 -10.78 15.55
CA GLU A 348 12.16 -11.47 16.67
C GLU A 348 12.71 -11.02 18.04
N HIS A 349 14.04 -10.89 18.19
CA HIS A 349 14.62 -10.48 19.47
C HIS A 349 14.45 -8.98 19.75
N ARG A 350 14.32 -8.13 18.72
CA ARG A 350 13.92 -6.73 18.94
C ARG A 350 12.48 -6.63 19.41
N ALA A 351 11.54 -7.29 18.70
CA ALA A 351 10.15 -7.34 19.08
C ALA A 351 9.96 -7.91 20.48
N TRP A 352 10.60 -9.04 20.77
CA TRP A 352 10.59 -9.69 22.09
C TRP A 352 11.12 -8.78 23.20
N SER A 353 12.20 -8.03 22.96
CA SER A 353 12.74 -7.07 23.93
C SER A 353 11.80 -5.89 24.16
N MET A 354 11.07 -5.45 23.13
CA MET A 354 10.06 -4.40 23.22
C MET A 354 8.83 -4.86 24.01
N GLU A 355 8.39 -6.09 23.78
CA GLU A 355 7.29 -6.71 24.57
C GLU A 355 7.67 -6.83 26.05
N MET A 356 8.92 -7.22 26.34
CA MET A 356 9.45 -7.27 27.71
C MET A 356 9.46 -5.88 28.36
N GLU A 357 9.90 -4.85 27.64
CA GLU A 357 9.85 -3.48 28.13
C GLU A 357 8.41 -3.02 28.39
N ASN A 358 7.47 -3.33 27.49
CA ASN A 358 6.07 -3.01 27.64
C ASN A 358 5.47 -3.69 28.89
N PHE A 359 5.83 -4.96 29.14
CA PHE A 359 5.40 -5.67 30.36
C PHE A 359 5.98 -5.01 31.63
N LEU A 360 7.29 -4.80 31.68
CA LEU A 360 7.96 -4.22 32.87
C LEU A 360 7.56 -2.77 33.14
N THR A 361 7.07 -2.05 32.14
CA THR A 361 6.53 -0.67 32.28
C THR A 361 5.03 -0.63 32.54
N GLY A 362 4.34 -1.78 32.61
CA GLY A 362 2.91 -1.87 32.85
C GLY A 362 2.03 -1.53 31.65
N ARG A 363 2.61 -1.51 30.44
CA ARG A 363 1.89 -1.31 29.18
C ARG A 363 1.34 -2.62 28.59
N ALA A 364 1.83 -3.77 29.05
CA ALA A 364 1.32 -5.08 28.69
C ALA A 364 0.96 -5.87 29.95
N GLU A 365 -0.06 -6.76 29.87
CA GLU A 365 -0.57 -7.55 31.00
C GLU A 365 0.29 -8.79 31.30
N ALA A 366 0.99 -9.32 30.31
CA ALA A 366 1.80 -10.52 30.43
C ALA A 366 3.17 -10.35 29.76
N PRO A 367 4.22 -11.04 30.28
CA PRO A 367 5.53 -11.05 29.63
C PRO A 367 5.49 -11.90 28.35
N PRO A 368 6.42 -11.68 27.41
CA PRO A 368 6.61 -12.58 26.27
C PRO A 368 7.17 -13.94 26.73
N ALA A 369 7.24 -14.90 25.78
CA ALA A 369 7.79 -16.23 26.07
C ALA A 369 9.24 -16.15 26.59
N LEU A 370 9.50 -16.71 27.77
CA LEU A 370 10.80 -16.64 28.44
C LEU A 370 11.73 -17.83 28.15
N ASP A 371 11.16 -18.97 27.72
CA ASP A 371 11.93 -20.18 27.45
C ASP A 371 12.66 -20.07 26.10
N HIS A 372 13.99 -19.98 26.15
CA HIS A 372 14.85 -19.89 24.98
C HIS A 372 14.79 -21.09 24.03
N HIS A 373 14.22 -22.23 24.47
CA HIS A 373 14.00 -23.39 23.59
C HIS A 373 12.69 -23.29 22.80
N GLN A 374 11.78 -22.42 23.19
CA GLN A 374 10.46 -22.26 22.54
C GLN A 374 10.50 -21.18 21.46
N CYS A 375 11.42 -20.24 21.50
CA CYS A 375 11.55 -19.25 20.43
C CYS A 375 12.11 -19.91 19.14
N HIS A 376 11.73 -19.36 17.99
CA HIS A 376 12.06 -19.90 16.68
C HIS A 376 13.57 -20.01 16.48
N PHE A 377 14.30 -18.97 16.85
CA PHE A 377 15.76 -18.93 16.76
C PHE A 377 16.43 -19.98 17.68
N GLY A 378 15.93 -20.17 18.91
CA GLY A 378 16.44 -21.18 19.83
C GLY A 378 16.27 -22.60 19.28
N GLN A 379 15.12 -22.89 18.65
CA GLN A 379 14.90 -24.18 17.99
C GLN A 379 15.89 -24.40 16.82
N TRP A 380 16.12 -23.37 16.02
CA TRP A 380 17.10 -23.43 14.94
C TRP A 380 18.52 -23.63 15.47
N LEU A 381 18.91 -22.91 16.53
CA LEU A 381 20.24 -23.07 17.15
C LEU A 381 20.52 -24.52 17.58
N LEU A 382 19.50 -25.22 18.07
CA LEU A 382 19.62 -26.59 18.56
C LEU A 382 19.68 -27.66 17.45
N LYS A 383 19.19 -27.36 16.27
CA LYS A 383 19.01 -28.29 15.15
C LYS A 383 19.86 -27.91 13.96
N GLU A 384 19.26 -27.18 13.03
CA GLU A 384 19.87 -26.82 11.74
C GLU A 384 21.09 -25.91 11.92
N GLY A 385 21.01 -24.94 12.83
CA GLY A 385 22.11 -24.01 13.13
C GLY A 385 23.34 -24.74 13.65
N LEU A 386 23.15 -25.66 14.59
CA LEU A 386 24.26 -26.48 15.12
C LEU A 386 24.90 -27.34 14.01
N ALA A 387 24.08 -27.99 13.20
CA ALA A 387 24.56 -28.86 12.12
C ALA A 387 25.41 -28.08 11.08
N ARG A 388 25.04 -26.86 10.77
CA ARG A 388 25.66 -26.03 9.73
C ARG A 388 26.79 -25.14 10.23
N HIS A 389 26.56 -24.47 11.36
CA HIS A 389 27.43 -23.43 11.90
C HIS A 389 28.18 -23.84 13.18
N GLY A 390 27.91 -25.02 13.71
CA GLY A 390 28.52 -25.49 14.98
C GLY A 390 30.05 -25.54 15.00
N LYS A 391 30.70 -25.53 13.82
CA LYS A 391 32.17 -25.42 13.68
C LYS A 391 32.66 -23.97 13.62
N ASN A 392 31.75 -23.00 13.45
CA ASN A 392 32.12 -21.59 13.44
C ASN A 392 32.36 -21.13 14.91
N PRO A 393 33.52 -20.54 15.24
CA PRO A 393 33.79 -20.06 16.60
C PRO A 393 32.73 -19.08 17.15
N ALA A 394 32.11 -18.28 16.29
CA ALA A 394 31.07 -17.35 16.71
C ALA A 394 29.77 -18.04 17.15
N PHE A 395 29.49 -19.28 16.68
CA PHE A 395 28.26 -20.00 16.98
C PHE A 395 28.05 -20.26 18.47
N ALA A 396 29.09 -20.68 19.17
CA ALA A 396 29.05 -20.91 20.62
C ALA A 396 28.72 -19.60 21.38
N GLY A 397 29.29 -18.48 20.93
CA GLY A 397 28.99 -17.15 21.49
C GLY A 397 27.52 -16.74 21.30
N VAL A 398 26.97 -16.97 20.11
CA VAL A 398 25.55 -16.71 19.80
C VAL A 398 24.64 -17.54 20.72
N ALA A 399 24.88 -18.85 20.84
CA ALA A 399 24.05 -19.72 21.68
C ALA A 399 24.12 -19.31 23.17
N THR A 400 25.29 -18.93 23.66
CA THR A 400 25.46 -18.46 25.04
C THR A 400 24.75 -17.14 25.31
N LEU A 401 24.91 -16.15 24.41
CA LEU A 401 24.28 -14.84 24.56
C LEU A 401 22.75 -14.96 24.47
N HIS A 402 22.24 -15.80 23.57
CA HIS A 402 20.81 -16.08 23.47
C HIS A 402 20.22 -16.65 24.78
N GLN A 403 20.87 -17.68 25.35
CA GLN A 403 20.49 -18.25 26.63
C GLN A 403 20.54 -17.22 27.77
N HIS A 404 21.57 -16.39 27.82
CA HIS A 404 21.73 -15.37 28.86
C HIS A 404 20.65 -14.27 28.73
N ALA A 405 20.28 -13.87 27.53
CA ALA A 405 19.22 -12.87 27.32
C ALA A 405 17.86 -13.36 27.89
N HIS A 406 17.50 -14.61 27.61
CA HIS A 406 16.28 -15.21 28.17
C HIS A 406 16.35 -15.43 29.67
N ALA A 407 17.52 -15.80 30.22
CA ALA A 407 17.72 -15.94 31.66
C ALA A 407 17.59 -14.60 32.39
N LEU A 408 18.19 -13.52 31.84
CA LEU A 408 18.04 -12.18 32.39
C LEU A 408 16.58 -11.71 32.34
N ALA A 409 15.86 -11.95 31.24
CA ALA A 409 14.43 -11.61 31.15
C ALA A 409 13.59 -12.32 32.21
N THR A 410 13.86 -13.61 32.46
CA THR A 410 13.22 -14.36 33.54
C THR A 410 13.48 -13.72 34.90
N GLU A 411 14.73 -13.39 35.21
CA GLU A 411 15.10 -12.70 36.44
C GLU A 411 14.35 -11.36 36.61
N LEU A 412 14.26 -10.57 35.53
CA LEU A 412 13.52 -9.29 35.57
C LEU A 412 12.03 -9.47 35.82
N CYS A 413 11.41 -10.51 35.24
CA CYS A 413 10.02 -10.86 35.52
C CYS A 413 9.79 -11.29 36.97
N ASP A 414 10.71 -12.11 37.55
CA ASP A 414 10.64 -12.53 38.95
C ASP A 414 10.75 -11.31 39.87
N MET A 415 11.70 -10.41 39.62
CA MET A 415 11.84 -9.13 40.35
C MET A 415 10.57 -8.28 40.29
N TYR A 416 9.94 -8.20 39.10
CA TYR A 416 8.70 -7.45 38.90
C TYR A 416 7.55 -8.08 39.73
N ALA A 417 7.43 -9.40 39.69
CA ALA A 417 6.42 -10.16 40.46
C ALA A 417 6.59 -10.00 41.98
N ASP A 418 7.85 -9.93 42.44
CA ASP A 418 8.21 -9.70 43.84
C ASP A 418 8.02 -8.23 44.31
N GLY A 419 7.55 -7.35 43.41
CA GLY A 419 7.28 -5.94 43.72
C GLY A 419 8.51 -5.02 43.59
N HIS A 420 9.65 -5.51 43.14
CA HIS A 420 10.87 -4.76 42.89
C HIS A 420 10.86 -4.02 41.52
N ILE A 421 9.71 -3.46 41.15
CA ILE A 421 9.43 -2.91 39.81
C ILE A 421 10.52 -1.89 39.35
N GLY A 422 10.87 -0.93 40.21
CA GLY A 422 11.86 0.08 39.84
C GLY A 422 13.24 -0.46 39.56
N VAL A 423 13.66 -1.55 40.25
CA VAL A 423 14.93 -2.20 40.01
C VAL A 423 14.91 -2.99 38.69
N ALA A 424 13.82 -3.72 38.42
CA ALA A 424 13.63 -4.42 37.15
C ALA A 424 13.68 -3.45 35.96
N GLN A 425 13.01 -2.31 36.06
CA GLN A 425 13.02 -1.26 35.02
C GLN A 425 14.41 -0.63 34.82
N GLN A 426 15.18 -0.41 35.87
CA GLN A 426 16.56 0.12 35.74
C GLN A 426 17.48 -0.85 35.00
N ARG A 427 17.23 -2.17 35.11
CA ARG A 427 18.04 -3.21 34.46
C ARG A 427 17.61 -3.53 33.02
N LEU A 428 16.56 -2.89 32.49
CA LEU A 428 16.19 -3.02 31.07
C LEU A 428 17.34 -2.69 30.12
N GLY A 429 18.20 -1.73 30.51
CA GLY A 429 19.40 -1.41 29.71
C GLY A 429 20.37 -2.57 29.57
N GLU A 430 20.46 -3.48 30.55
CA GLU A 430 21.27 -4.71 30.48
C GLU A 430 20.70 -5.68 29.44
N LEU A 431 19.36 -5.83 29.40
CA LEU A 431 18.68 -6.66 28.42
C LEU A 431 18.88 -6.15 26.98
N HIS A 432 18.74 -4.84 26.78
CA HIS A 432 18.98 -4.21 25.48
C HIS A 432 20.44 -4.38 25.03
N ALA A 433 21.40 -4.16 25.92
CA ALA A 433 22.83 -4.37 25.62
C ALA A 433 23.12 -5.84 25.24
N MET A 434 22.49 -6.80 25.93
CA MET A 434 22.66 -8.23 25.65
C MET A 434 22.03 -8.63 24.31
N ARG A 435 20.84 -8.10 23.99
CA ARG A 435 20.24 -8.23 22.68
C ARG A 435 21.18 -7.71 21.58
N ASP A 436 21.69 -6.49 21.74
CA ASP A 436 22.55 -5.87 20.73
C ASP A 436 23.84 -6.68 20.53
N ALA A 437 24.45 -7.18 21.63
CA ALA A 437 25.59 -8.07 21.55
C ALA A 437 25.27 -9.40 20.83
N LEU A 438 24.08 -9.99 21.09
CA LEU A 438 23.60 -11.18 20.39
C LEU A 438 23.48 -10.90 18.88
N LEU A 439 22.85 -9.80 18.50
CA LEU A 439 22.65 -9.45 17.09
C LEU A 439 23.96 -9.20 16.36
N GLU A 440 24.94 -8.58 17.01
CA GLU A 440 26.29 -8.42 16.43
C GLU A 440 26.99 -9.78 16.23
N GLN A 441 26.85 -10.72 17.16
CA GLN A 441 27.40 -12.06 17.00
C GLN A 441 26.71 -12.86 15.89
N VAL A 442 25.39 -12.73 15.75
CA VAL A 442 24.62 -13.38 14.65
C VAL A 442 25.12 -12.91 13.29
N LYS A 443 25.47 -11.63 13.14
CA LYS A 443 26.05 -11.11 11.89
C LYS A 443 27.35 -11.82 11.48
N LEU A 444 28.14 -12.32 12.44
CA LEU A 444 29.36 -13.06 12.16
C LEU A 444 29.11 -14.49 11.62
N LEU A 445 27.89 -15.00 11.76
CA LEU A 445 27.48 -16.27 11.15
C LEU A 445 27.03 -16.11 9.70
N LEU A 446 26.60 -14.90 9.33
CA LEU A 446 26.21 -14.61 7.95
C LEU A 446 27.43 -14.68 7.02
N PRO A 447 27.25 -15.05 5.74
CA PRO A 447 28.34 -15.05 4.79
C PRO A 447 29.02 -13.68 4.73
N ALA A 448 30.34 -13.65 4.73
CA ALA A 448 31.10 -12.41 4.59
C ALA A 448 30.83 -11.77 3.22
N PRO A 449 30.84 -10.45 3.10
CA PRO A 449 30.84 -9.77 1.81
C PRO A 449 31.97 -10.27 0.93
N GLN A 450 31.68 -10.62 -0.34
CA GLN A 450 32.68 -11.07 -1.31
C GLN A 450 33.42 -9.89 -1.95
#